data_6d7b907d75674213d9b60cfc4b58ab23
#
_entry.id   6d7b907d75674213d9b60cfc4b58ab23
#
_cell.length_a   1.000
_cell.length_b   1.000
_cell.length_c   1.000
_cell.angle_alpha   90.00
_cell.angle_beta   90.00
_cell.angle_gamma   90.00
#
_symmetry.space_group_name_H-M   'P 1'
#
loop_
_entity.id
_entity.type
_entity.pdbx_description
1 polymer ?
#
loop_
_entity_poly.entity_id
_entity_poly.type
_entity_poly.pdbx_seq_one_letter_code
_entity_poly.pdbx_strand_id
1 'polypeptide(L)'
;QRDCYDELVQKKIREPDHFDWQKQARFYWMHDDERAQICVADVPFWYCNEYLGVKERLVITPLTDRCYVTLSQALGMSLGGAPAGPAGTGKTESVKDLAKGIGRQCVVFNCSDQLDYKMMGKLFSGV
;
A
#
# COMPACT_ATOMS: atom_id res chain seq x y z
N GLN A 1 -10.40 -6.22 9.76
CA GLN A 1 -10.76 -5.05 10.60
C GLN A 1 -11.02 -5.45 12.05
N ARG A 2 -11.88 -6.44 12.30
CA ARG A 2 -12.24 -6.89 13.65
C ARG A 2 -10.98 -7.24 14.47
N ASP A 3 -10.10 -8.07 13.95
CA ASP A 3 -8.89 -8.52 14.65
C ASP A 3 -7.95 -7.35 14.96
N CYS A 4 -7.89 -6.35 14.08
CA CYS A 4 -7.17 -5.10 14.33
C CYS A 4 -7.72 -4.34 15.54
N TYR A 5 -9.05 -4.21 15.63
CA TYR A 5 -9.68 -3.54 16.77
C TYR A 5 -9.47 -4.33 18.06
N ASP A 6 -9.60 -5.64 18.01
CA ASP A 6 -9.37 -6.51 19.16
C ASP A 6 -7.93 -6.39 19.68
N GLU A 7 -6.93 -6.31 18.78
CA GLU A 7 -5.53 -6.09 19.14
C GLU A 7 -5.33 -4.71 19.81
N LEU A 8 -5.91 -3.64 19.26
CA LEU A 8 -5.82 -2.30 19.83
C LEU A 8 -6.44 -2.22 21.23
N VAL A 9 -7.59 -2.89 21.41
CA VAL A 9 -8.27 -2.97 22.72
C VAL A 9 -7.43 -3.75 23.71
N GLN A 10 -6.85 -4.88 23.33
CA GLN A 10 -5.98 -5.67 24.20
C GLN A 10 -4.74 -4.90 24.64
N LYS A 11 -4.16 -4.11 23.74
CA LYS A 11 -3.02 -3.23 24.03
C LYS A 11 -3.41 -1.97 24.80
N LYS A 12 -4.71 -1.76 25.06
CA LYS A 12 -5.24 -0.58 25.78
C LYS A 12 -4.82 0.76 25.17
N ILE A 13 -4.74 0.82 23.85
CA ILE A 13 -4.36 2.03 23.12
C ILE A 13 -5.52 3.01 23.19
N ARG A 14 -5.28 4.21 23.75
CA ARG A 14 -6.30 5.26 23.94
C ARG A 14 -5.93 6.58 23.26
N GLU A 15 -4.69 6.73 22.83
CA GLU A 15 -4.18 7.95 22.25
C GLU A 15 -4.07 7.81 20.72
N PRO A 16 -4.53 8.82 19.95
CA PRO A 16 -4.45 8.79 18.49
C PRO A 16 -2.99 8.85 17.97
N ASP A 17 -2.06 9.31 18.80
CA ASP A 17 -0.65 9.43 18.45
C ASP A 17 0.14 8.13 18.64
N HIS A 18 -0.52 7.10 19.20
CA HIS A 18 0.14 5.82 19.40
C HIS A 18 0.43 5.13 18.08
N PHE A 19 1.65 4.62 17.93
CA PHE A 19 2.13 4.00 16.67
C PHE A 19 1.24 2.86 16.16
N ASP A 20 0.75 1.99 17.06
CA ASP A 20 -0.14 0.88 16.66
C ASP A 20 -1.47 1.34 16.06
N TRP A 21 -1.93 2.53 16.42
CA TRP A 21 -3.07 3.19 15.77
C TRP A 21 -2.64 3.83 14.45
N GLN A 22 -1.54 4.57 14.45
CA GLN A 22 -1.09 5.31 13.28
C GLN A 22 -0.68 4.42 12.12
N LYS A 23 -0.11 3.23 12.37
CA LYS A 23 0.28 2.28 11.31
C LYS A 23 -0.89 1.73 10.52
N GLN A 24 -2.11 1.79 11.04
CA GLN A 24 -3.31 1.34 10.34
C GLN A 24 -3.67 2.30 9.20
N ALA A 25 -4.19 1.75 8.11
CA ALA A 25 -4.74 2.56 7.03
C ALA A 25 -6.03 3.23 7.49
N ARG A 26 -6.00 4.54 7.62
CA ARG A 26 -7.10 5.35 8.13
C ARG A 26 -7.68 6.17 7.00
N PHE A 27 -9.00 6.12 6.83
CA PHE A 27 -9.71 6.79 5.74
C PHE A 27 -10.45 8.01 6.31
N TYR A 28 -10.22 9.16 5.69
CA TYR A 28 -10.86 10.42 6.05
C TYR A 28 -11.51 11.04 4.84
N TRP A 29 -12.69 11.60 5.02
CA TRP A 29 -13.33 12.42 3.99
C TRP A 29 -12.97 13.89 4.24
N MET A 30 -12.29 14.50 3.28
CA MET A 30 -11.91 15.90 3.33
C MET A 30 -12.99 16.72 2.62
N HIS A 31 -13.78 17.45 3.40
CA HIS A 31 -14.93 18.20 2.88
C HIS A 31 -14.52 19.35 1.95
N ASP A 32 -13.42 20.02 2.24
CA ASP A 32 -12.94 21.16 1.48
C ASP A 32 -12.46 20.77 0.08
N ASP A 33 -11.85 19.60 -0.04
CA ASP A 33 -11.32 19.06 -1.28
C ASP A 33 -12.29 18.10 -1.99
N GLU A 34 -13.39 17.75 -1.34
CA GLU A 34 -14.34 16.73 -1.80
C GLU A 34 -13.67 15.40 -2.19
N ARG A 35 -12.67 14.98 -1.42
CA ARG A 35 -11.85 13.80 -1.69
C ARG A 35 -11.63 12.94 -0.45
N ALA A 36 -11.44 11.66 -0.69
CA ALA A 36 -11.01 10.74 0.35
C ALA A 36 -9.49 10.79 0.51
N GLN A 37 -9.03 10.94 1.74
CA GLN A 37 -7.62 10.86 2.11
C GLN A 37 -7.38 9.58 2.91
N ILE A 38 -6.29 8.90 2.60
CA ILE A 38 -5.84 7.71 3.32
C ILE A 38 -4.54 8.05 4.02
N CYS A 39 -4.48 7.84 5.33
CA CYS A 39 -3.26 8.02 6.10
C CYS A 39 -2.72 6.66 6.53
N VAL A 40 -1.48 6.39 6.22
CA VAL A 40 -0.72 5.22 6.69
C VAL A 40 0.51 5.76 7.42
N ALA A 41 0.64 5.45 8.69
CA ALA A 41 1.56 6.14 9.58
C ALA A 41 1.27 7.66 9.54
N ASP A 42 2.25 8.47 9.25
CA ASP A 42 2.17 9.92 9.07
C ASP A 42 2.09 10.35 7.59
N VAL A 43 2.00 9.39 6.67
CA VAL A 43 1.96 9.68 5.24
C VAL A 43 0.51 9.78 4.75
N PRO A 44 0.08 10.96 4.26
CA PRO A 44 -1.23 11.13 3.63
C PRO A 44 -1.17 10.76 2.15
N PHE A 45 -2.16 10.00 1.69
CA PHE A 45 -2.38 9.70 0.29
C PHE A 45 -3.77 10.15 -0.12
N TRP A 46 -3.91 10.74 -1.32
CA TRP A 46 -5.21 10.91 -1.94
C TRP A 46 -5.68 9.60 -2.56
N TYR A 47 -6.91 9.23 -2.28
CA TYR A 47 -7.51 8.06 -2.92
C TYR A 47 -7.72 8.36 -4.41
N CYS A 48 -7.13 7.54 -5.28
CA CYS A 48 -7.09 7.86 -6.71
C CYS A 48 -8.35 7.48 -7.47
N ASN A 49 -9.26 6.72 -6.85
CA ASN A 49 -10.54 6.29 -7.45
C ASN A 49 -10.40 5.49 -8.77
N GLU A 50 -9.26 4.86 -9.01
CA GLU A 50 -9.10 4.02 -10.18
C GLU A 50 -9.94 2.76 -10.07
N TYR A 51 -10.56 2.35 -11.18
CA TYR A 51 -11.38 1.15 -11.20
C TYR A 51 -10.49 -0.10 -11.18
N LEU A 52 -10.53 -0.83 -10.08
CA LEU A 52 -9.70 -2.02 -9.86
C LEU A 52 -10.48 -3.33 -10.02
N GLY A 53 -11.80 -3.27 -10.19
CA GLY A 53 -12.66 -4.44 -10.18
C GLY A 53 -12.69 -5.13 -8.81
N VAL A 54 -13.13 -6.38 -8.81
CA VAL A 54 -13.11 -7.22 -7.61
C VAL A 54 -11.74 -7.85 -7.47
N LYS A 55 -11.03 -7.53 -6.40
CA LYS A 55 -9.72 -8.08 -6.06
C LYS A 55 -9.79 -8.83 -4.73
N GLU A 56 -9.09 -9.94 -4.66
CA GLU A 56 -8.93 -10.68 -3.41
C GLU A 56 -8.18 -9.83 -2.38
N ARG A 57 -8.44 -10.10 -1.12
CA ARG A 57 -7.72 -9.46 -0.01
C ARG A 57 -6.55 -10.31 0.42
N LEU A 58 -5.41 -9.67 0.62
CA LEU A 58 -4.26 -10.32 1.22
C LEU A 58 -4.49 -10.47 2.73
N VAL A 59 -4.06 -11.60 3.28
CA VAL A 59 -4.04 -11.79 4.73
C VAL A 59 -2.93 -10.92 5.31
N ILE A 60 -3.30 -10.04 6.24
CA ILE A 60 -2.35 -9.16 6.91
C ILE A 60 -1.66 -9.94 8.02
N THR A 61 -0.34 -10.00 7.95
CA THR A 61 0.53 -10.60 8.96
C THR A 61 1.47 -9.52 9.51
N PRO A 62 2.13 -9.72 10.66
CA PRO A 62 3.10 -8.75 11.16
C PRO A 62 4.23 -8.40 10.18
N LEU A 63 4.57 -9.33 9.27
CA LEU A 63 5.56 -9.10 8.21
C LEU A 63 5.03 -8.17 7.11
N THR A 64 3.81 -8.44 6.62
CA THR A 64 3.17 -7.58 5.60
C THR A 64 2.87 -6.19 6.15
N ASP A 65 2.52 -6.09 7.41
CA ASP A 65 2.27 -4.82 8.09
C ASP A 65 3.50 -3.92 8.07
N ARG A 66 4.68 -4.47 8.37
CA ARG A 66 5.96 -3.75 8.26
C ARG A 66 6.27 -3.33 6.82
N CYS A 67 5.99 -4.19 5.85
CA CYS A 67 6.15 -3.86 4.44
C CYS A 67 5.26 -2.67 4.04
N TYR A 68 4.01 -2.66 4.48
CA TYR A 68 3.09 -1.56 4.18
C TYR A 68 3.56 -0.23 4.75
N VAL A 69 4.01 -0.19 5.99
CA VAL A 69 4.55 1.03 6.60
C VAL A 69 5.76 1.53 5.82
N THR A 70 6.72 0.65 5.53
CA THR A 70 7.95 1.02 4.82
C THR A 70 7.67 1.50 3.39
N LEU A 71 6.81 0.79 2.64
CA LEU A 71 6.46 1.16 1.28
C LEU A 71 5.67 2.49 1.25
N SER A 72 4.78 2.69 2.20
CA SER A 72 4.02 3.95 2.31
C SER A 72 4.94 5.14 2.60
N GLN A 73 5.90 4.99 3.50
CA GLN A 73 6.88 6.03 3.78
C GLN A 73 7.76 6.32 2.56
N ALA A 74 8.24 5.29 1.85
CA ALA A 74 9.01 5.47 0.64
C ALA A 74 8.22 6.24 -0.44
N LEU A 75 6.97 5.85 -0.69
CA LEU A 75 6.10 6.53 -1.64
C LEU A 75 5.81 7.98 -1.23
N GLY A 76 5.62 8.24 0.06
CA GLY A 76 5.43 9.59 0.59
C GLY A 76 6.63 10.52 0.36
N MET A 77 7.83 9.96 0.32
CA MET A 77 9.07 10.67 -0.03
C MET A 77 9.38 10.66 -1.53
N SER A 78 8.46 10.20 -2.37
CA SER A 78 8.65 10.02 -3.82
C SER A 78 9.81 9.07 -4.16
N LEU A 79 10.03 8.08 -3.31
CA LEU A 79 11.02 7.02 -3.50
C LEU A 79 10.33 5.71 -3.92
N GLY A 80 11.07 4.84 -4.58
CA GLY A 80 10.63 3.48 -4.85
C GLY A 80 10.86 2.56 -3.65
N GLY A 81 10.07 1.50 -3.54
CA GLY A 81 10.27 0.43 -2.57
C GLY A 81 10.77 -0.84 -3.26
N ALA A 82 11.67 -1.56 -2.63
CA ALA A 82 12.22 -2.82 -3.13
C ALA A 82 12.07 -3.94 -2.09
N PRO A 83 10.92 -4.61 -2.05
CA PRO A 83 10.74 -5.77 -1.17
C PRO A 83 11.73 -6.88 -1.55
N ALA A 84 12.60 -7.25 -0.64
CA ALA A 84 13.60 -8.30 -0.82
C ALA A 84 13.17 -9.59 -0.11
N GLY A 85 13.53 -10.73 -0.69
CA GLY A 85 13.25 -12.03 -0.10
C GLY A 85 13.20 -13.15 -1.15
N PRO A 86 13.10 -14.41 -0.71
CA PRO A 86 13.00 -15.56 -1.59
C PRO A 86 11.77 -15.52 -2.52
N ALA A 87 11.76 -16.32 -3.55
CA ALA A 87 10.61 -16.49 -4.41
C ALA A 87 9.40 -17.03 -3.59
N GLY A 88 8.19 -16.64 -3.95
CA GLY A 88 6.98 -17.13 -3.30
C GLY A 88 6.66 -16.53 -1.92
N THR A 89 7.39 -15.51 -1.46
CA THR A 89 7.13 -14.86 -0.16
C THR A 89 6.06 -13.76 -0.18
N GLY A 90 5.37 -13.59 -1.30
CA GLY A 90 4.26 -12.62 -1.40
C GLY A 90 4.67 -11.16 -1.63
N LYS A 91 5.91 -10.90 -2.07
CA LYS A 91 6.40 -9.52 -2.33
C LYS A 91 5.51 -8.74 -3.27
N THR A 92 5.22 -9.31 -4.44
CA THR A 92 4.39 -8.68 -5.47
C THR A 92 2.94 -8.51 -4.99
N GLU A 93 2.41 -9.50 -4.29
CA GLU A 93 1.03 -9.42 -3.76
C GLU A 93 0.88 -8.33 -2.69
N SER A 94 1.90 -8.11 -1.85
CA SER A 94 1.90 -7.03 -0.89
C SER A 94 1.85 -5.65 -1.55
N VAL A 95 2.62 -5.46 -2.63
CA VAL A 95 2.60 -4.20 -3.40
C VAL A 95 1.25 -3.98 -4.09
N LYS A 96 0.68 -5.03 -4.68
CA LYS A 96 -0.66 -4.96 -5.31
C LYS A 96 -1.74 -4.60 -4.29
N ASP A 97 -1.69 -5.19 -3.10
CA ASP A 97 -2.68 -4.93 -2.06
C ASP A 97 -2.56 -3.49 -1.52
N LEU A 98 -1.34 -2.97 -1.36
CA LEU A 98 -1.11 -1.57 -0.99
C LEU A 98 -1.68 -0.62 -2.05
N ALA A 99 -1.39 -0.86 -3.34
CA ALA A 99 -1.90 -0.04 -4.44
C ALA A 99 -3.44 -0.04 -4.46
N LYS A 100 -4.06 -1.19 -4.26
CA LYS A 100 -5.50 -1.33 -4.11
C LYS A 100 -6.04 -0.51 -2.93
N GLY A 101 -5.37 -0.54 -1.79
CA GLY A 101 -5.76 0.24 -0.62
C GLY A 101 -5.77 1.75 -0.89
N ILE A 102 -4.87 2.23 -1.74
CA ILE A 102 -4.77 3.64 -2.17
C ILE A 102 -5.70 3.96 -3.35
N GLY A 103 -6.32 2.95 -3.96
CA GLY A 103 -7.15 3.11 -5.17
C GLY A 103 -6.35 3.42 -6.43
N ARG A 104 -5.12 2.92 -6.52
CA ARG A 104 -4.25 2.99 -7.70
C ARG A 104 -4.16 1.67 -8.42
N GLN A 105 -4.15 1.72 -9.73
CA GLN A 105 -3.85 0.55 -10.55
C GLN A 105 -2.37 0.16 -10.37
N CYS A 106 -2.14 -1.12 -10.17
CA CYS A 106 -0.80 -1.70 -10.12
C CYS A 106 -0.57 -2.54 -11.38
N VAL A 107 0.36 -2.11 -12.20
CA VAL A 107 0.79 -2.85 -13.38
C VAL A 107 2.00 -3.69 -13.02
N VAL A 108 1.89 -5.01 -13.18
CA VAL A 108 2.96 -5.95 -12.85
C VAL A 108 3.47 -6.58 -14.15
N PHE A 109 4.75 -6.49 -14.34
CA PHE A 109 5.44 -7.22 -15.40
C PHE A 109 6.72 -7.86 -14.86
N ASN A 110 7.03 -9.02 -15.37
CA ASN A 110 8.23 -9.73 -14.97
C ASN A 110 9.34 -9.44 -15.99
N CYS A 111 10.45 -8.90 -15.51
CA CYS A 111 11.63 -8.74 -16.33
C CYS A 111 12.25 -10.11 -16.64
N SER A 112 12.53 -10.35 -17.89
CA SER A 112 13.28 -11.52 -18.39
C SER A 112 14.50 -11.07 -19.17
N ASP A 113 15.41 -11.99 -19.46
CA ASP A 113 16.62 -11.71 -20.26
C ASP A 113 16.30 -11.20 -21.68
N GLN A 114 15.08 -11.40 -22.15
CA GLN A 114 14.60 -10.92 -23.44
C GLN A 114 14.09 -9.47 -23.42
N LEU A 115 13.96 -8.87 -22.24
CA LEU A 115 13.45 -7.51 -22.08
C LEU A 115 14.57 -6.51 -22.36
N ASP A 116 14.44 -5.72 -23.42
CA ASP A 116 15.37 -4.67 -23.79
C ASP A 116 14.87 -3.28 -23.36
N TYR A 117 15.74 -2.26 -23.49
CA TYR A 117 15.41 -0.89 -23.13
C TYR A 117 14.27 -0.29 -23.96
N LYS A 118 14.09 -0.77 -25.22
CA LYS A 118 13.01 -0.29 -26.10
C LYS A 118 11.65 -0.78 -25.64
N MET A 119 11.59 -2.03 -25.19
CA MET A 119 10.36 -2.60 -24.61
C MET A 119 9.99 -1.88 -23.31
N MET A 120 10.98 -1.60 -22.45
CA MET A 120 10.77 -0.81 -21.25
C MET A 120 10.29 0.61 -21.56
N GLY A 121 10.88 1.27 -22.56
CA GLY A 121 10.46 2.59 -22.99
C GLY A 121 9.01 2.64 -23.47
N LYS A 122 8.58 1.63 -24.24
CA LYS A 122 7.18 1.50 -24.67
C LYS A 122 6.23 1.29 -23.50
N LEU A 123 6.63 0.50 -22.51
CA LEU A 123 5.84 0.24 -21.32
C LEU A 123 5.64 1.53 -20.50
N PHE A 124 6.69 2.29 -20.26
CA PHE A 124 6.60 3.58 -19.57
C PHE A 124 5.83 4.66 -20.36
N SER A 125 5.83 4.60 -21.67
CA SER A 125 5.04 5.49 -22.51
C SER A 125 3.54 5.16 -22.54
N GLY A 126 3.18 3.96 -22.14
CA GLY A 126 1.80 3.47 -22.12
C GLY A 126 1.11 3.53 -20.77
N VAL A 127 1.79 4.00 -19.73
CA VAL A 127 1.27 4.07 -18.35
C VAL A 127 0.81 5.49 -18.03
#